data_ec16202f0fd71cceb6be5d9ef2f7e632
#
_entry.id   ec16202f0fd71cceb6be5d9ef2f7e632
#
_cell.length_a   1.000
_cell.length_b   1.000
_cell.length_c   1.000
_cell.angle_alpha   90.00
_cell.angle_beta   90.00
_cell.angle_gamma   90.00
#
_symmetry.space_group_name_H-M   'P 1'
#
loop_
_entity.id
_entity.type
_entity.pdbx_description
1 polymer ?
#
loop_
_entity_poly.entity_id
_entity_poly.type
_entity_poly.pdbx_seq_one_letter_code
_entity_poly.pdbx_strand_id
1 'polypeptide(L)'
;MPRTAKVATKLAACMLPVFYLAAALSAQPPSNSGSPPMNGIAHVAIRVQDLLASRAFYEKLGYQEAFALDNGGAPTEAFLKVNNTQFIELYPKHKPEEVIGFMHVCFASSSLEELNRYYASHGLEPTPVKRAGAGNLLFTMRGPEDQNIEFTQYMPGSKHTVDIGKHLGVDRISDEIIGVGIQMQNIAKAVEFYSGQMGFSRAAQQTHTDMFQIPGPSNQVVEISPKAADNRLQLILAVKDLKHTAEQLKQRGILSEKRNSKPILHDPDGNVIELKMAPMARDASQ
;
A
#
# COMPACT_ATOMS: atom_id res chain seq x y z
N MET A 1 53.87 19.30 91.03
CA MET A 1 53.95 19.17 89.57
C MET A 1 52.64 18.66 89.05
N PRO A 2 51.78 19.47 88.47
CA PRO A 2 50.50 19.00 87.92
C PRO A 2 50.61 18.63 86.45
N ARG A 3 49.99 17.52 86.08
CA ARG A 3 49.86 17.02 84.72
C ARG A 3 48.69 17.75 83.99
N THR A 4 48.96 18.36 82.89
CA THR A 4 48.02 18.94 82.01
C THR A 4 47.32 17.89 81.16
N ALA A 5 45.99 17.77 81.22
CA ALA A 5 45.18 16.93 80.37
C ALA A 5 44.82 17.71 79.08
N LYS A 6 45.15 17.14 77.96
CA LYS A 6 44.71 17.62 76.63
C LYS A 6 43.30 17.09 76.34
N VAL A 7 42.37 17.99 76.19
CA VAL A 7 41.03 17.68 75.67
C VAL A 7 41.05 17.67 74.13
N ALA A 8 40.78 16.53 73.53
CA ALA A 8 40.61 16.39 72.06
C ALA A 8 39.16 16.56 71.65
N THR A 9 38.88 17.64 70.99
CA THR A 9 37.54 17.94 70.40
C THR A 9 37.39 17.18 69.09
N LYS A 10 36.48 16.20 69.01
CA LYS A 10 36.10 15.51 67.80
C LYS A 10 35.05 16.36 67.07
N LEU A 11 35.44 16.92 65.91
CA LEU A 11 34.47 17.45 64.95
C LEU A 11 33.82 16.26 64.22
N ALA A 12 32.50 16.11 64.37
CA ALA A 12 31.70 15.20 63.56
C ALA A 12 31.28 15.93 62.28
N ALA A 13 31.87 15.51 61.17
CA ALA A 13 31.44 15.97 59.83
C ALA A 13 30.14 15.27 59.42
N CYS A 14 29.03 16.04 59.40
CA CYS A 14 27.74 15.57 58.92
C CYS A 14 27.73 15.60 57.38
N MET A 15 27.94 14.45 56.74
CA MET A 15 27.72 14.31 55.28
C MET A 15 26.26 14.08 54.99
N LEU A 16 25.58 15.10 54.43
CA LEU A 16 24.26 14.96 53.85
C LEU A 16 24.38 14.29 52.46
N PRO A 17 23.63 13.23 52.16
CA PRO A 17 23.59 12.65 50.86
C PRO A 17 22.80 13.58 49.90
N VAL A 18 23.44 14.09 48.86
CA VAL A 18 22.79 14.78 47.75
C VAL A 18 22.15 13.73 46.86
N PHE A 19 20.83 13.58 46.98
CA PHE A 19 20.05 12.79 46.01
C PHE A 19 19.94 13.58 44.69
N TYR A 20 20.71 13.16 43.68
CA TYR A 20 20.43 13.57 42.30
C TYR A 20 19.17 12.89 41.82
N LEU A 21 18.08 13.64 41.81
CA LEU A 21 16.85 13.24 41.13
C LEU A 21 17.10 13.39 39.62
N ALA A 22 17.51 12.29 38.97
CA ALA A 22 17.53 12.24 37.50
C ALA A 22 16.11 12.32 36.99
N ALA A 23 15.67 13.52 36.59
CA ALA A 23 14.46 13.69 35.83
C ALA A 23 14.66 13.00 34.48
N ALA A 24 14.08 11.80 34.34
CA ALA A 24 13.91 11.18 33.05
C ALA A 24 13.00 12.10 32.23
N LEU A 25 13.57 12.89 31.32
CA LEU A 25 12.82 13.52 30.25
C LEU A 25 12.23 12.38 29.41
N SER A 26 10.99 12.00 29.67
CA SER A 26 10.19 11.26 28.73
C SER A 26 9.99 12.18 27.53
N ALA A 27 10.76 11.96 26.47
CA ALA A 27 10.50 12.55 25.17
C ALA A 27 9.10 12.08 24.76
N GLN A 28 8.11 12.96 24.88
CA GLN A 28 6.81 12.74 24.27
C GLN A 28 7.05 12.60 22.75
N PRO A 29 6.53 11.55 22.11
CA PRO A 29 6.59 11.48 20.66
C PRO A 29 5.91 12.75 20.11
N PRO A 30 6.44 13.33 19.02
CA PRO A 30 5.83 14.51 18.41
C PRO A 30 4.38 14.15 18.06
N SER A 31 3.44 14.89 18.61
CA SER A 31 2.02 14.81 18.27
C SER A 31 1.81 15.37 16.86
N ASN A 32 2.26 14.65 15.84
CA ASN A 32 1.90 14.92 14.46
C ASN A 32 0.49 14.35 14.23
N SER A 33 -0.52 15.10 14.63
CA SER A 33 -1.94 14.78 14.43
C SER A 33 -2.39 15.00 12.97
N GLY A 34 -1.48 15.05 12.01
CA GLY A 34 -1.77 15.16 10.59
C GLY A 34 -1.95 13.78 9.94
N SER A 35 -2.87 13.69 8.99
CA SER A 35 -2.94 12.52 8.10
C SER A 35 -1.63 12.35 7.33
N PRO A 36 -1.18 11.10 7.07
CA PRO A 36 0.02 10.88 6.27
C PRO A 36 -0.14 11.47 4.87
N PRO A 37 0.93 12.01 4.26
CA PRO A 37 0.88 12.65 2.94
C PRO A 37 0.77 11.61 1.82
N MET A 38 -0.40 11.00 1.67
CA MET A 38 -0.69 9.98 0.67
C MET A 38 -1.59 10.51 -0.44
N ASN A 39 -1.44 9.94 -1.64
CA ASN A 39 -2.19 10.30 -2.83
C ASN A 39 -3.06 9.14 -3.37
N GLY A 40 -3.15 8.03 -2.63
CA GLY A 40 -3.91 6.83 -3.00
C GLY A 40 -3.06 5.71 -3.55
N ILE A 41 -3.70 4.73 -4.23
CA ILE A 41 -3.05 3.57 -4.84
C ILE A 41 -2.31 4.01 -6.10
N ALA A 42 -1.01 3.68 -6.19
CA ALA A 42 -0.19 3.85 -7.38
C ALA A 42 -0.24 2.61 -8.29
N HIS A 43 -0.07 1.44 -7.71
CA HIS A 43 -0.17 0.18 -8.45
C HIS A 43 -0.49 -1.02 -7.54
N VAL A 44 -0.87 -2.10 -8.19
CA VAL A 44 -0.88 -3.44 -7.61
C VAL A 44 0.08 -4.31 -8.40
N ALA A 45 0.89 -5.10 -7.70
CA ALA A 45 1.85 -6.00 -8.29
C ALA A 45 1.40 -7.45 -8.16
N ILE A 46 1.48 -8.18 -9.26
CA ILE A 46 1.00 -9.55 -9.39
C ILE A 46 2.12 -10.40 -10.00
N ARG A 47 2.49 -11.49 -9.34
CA ARG A 47 3.32 -12.51 -9.98
C ARG A 47 2.44 -13.43 -10.81
N VAL A 48 2.82 -13.60 -12.07
CA VAL A 48 2.06 -14.35 -13.08
C VAL A 48 2.82 -15.58 -13.54
N GLN A 49 2.07 -16.66 -13.82
CA GLN A 49 2.65 -17.90 -14.32
C GLN A 49 3.16 -17.74 -15.75
N ASP A 50 2.38 -17.05 -16.59
CA ASP A 50 2.68 -16.75 -17.99
C ASP A 50 2.44 -15.27 -18.28
N LEU A 51 3.52 -14.53 -18.47
CA LEU A 51 3.45 -13.09 -18.72
C LEU A 51 2.74 -12.76 -20.05
N LEU A 52 2.89 -13.59 -21.09
CA LEU A 52 2.24 -13.35 -22.38
C LEU A 52 0.72 -13.56 -22.27
N ALA A 53 0.30 -14.64 -21.59
CA ALA A 53 -1.11 -14.90 -21.35
C ALA A 53 -1.75 -13.79 -20.51
N SER A 54 -1.06 -13.32 -19.48
CA SER A 54 -1.57 -12.23 -18.61
C SER A 54 -1.63 -10.91 -19.36
N ARG A 55 -0.60 -10.53 -20.12
CA ARG A 55 -0.64 -9.36 -21.02
C ARG A 55 -1.84 -9.41 -21.97
N ALA A 56 -2.04 -10.52 -22.65
CA ALA A 56 -3.15 -10.71 -23.58
C ALA A 56 -4.53 -10.59 -22.88
N PHE A 57 -4.65 -11.08 -21.66
CA PHE A 57 -5.88 -10.93 -20.88
C PHE A 57 -6.17 -9.46 -20.54
N TYR A 58 -5.21 -8.75 -19.98
CA TYR A 58 -5.38 -7.35 -19.61
C TYR A 58 -5.54 -6.43 -20.83
N GLU A 59 -4.91 -6.76 -21.97
CA GLU A 59 -5.14 -6.09 -23.25
C GLU A 59 -6.59 -6.27 -23.72
N LYS A 60 -7.19 -7.45 -23.56
CA LYS A 60 -8.63 -7.65 -23.82
C LYS A 60 -9.53 -6.82 -22.90
N LEU A 61 -9.07 -6.46 -21.70
CA LEU A 61 -9.75 -5.50 -20.83
C LEU A 61 -9.55 -4.04 -21.30
N GLY A 62 -8.73 -3.82 -22.33
CA GLY A 62 -8.44 -2.53 -22.93
C GLY A 62 -7.25 -1.80 -22.32
N TYR A 63 -6.48 -2.45 -21.42
CA TYR A 63 -5.28 -1.85 -20.86
C TYR A 63 -4.09 -2.01 -21.81
N GLN A 64 -3.33 -0.94 -21.98
CA GLN A 64 -2.11 -0.94 -22.79
C GLN A 64 -0.88 -1.00 -21.88
N GLU A 65 0.16 -1.69 -22.34
CA GLU A 65 1.46 -1.67 -21.68
C GLU A 65 2.14 -0.33 -21.95
N ALA A 66 2.45 0.40 -20.87
CA ALA A 66 3.17 1.67 -20.94
C ALA A 66 4.66 1.44 -21.22
N PHE A 67 5.25 0.48 -20.52
CA PHE A 67 6.65 0.06 -20.64
C PHE A 67 6.87 -1.25 -19.91
N ALA A 68 8.04 -1.85 -20.16
CA ALA A 68 8.55 -2.97 -19.37
C ALA A 68 9.95 -2.65 -18.83
N LEU A 69 10.36 -3.35 -17.80
CA LEU A 69 11.75 -3.48 -17.38
C LEU A 69 12.26 -4.84 -17.82
N ASP A 70 13.54 -4.92 -18.16
CA ASP A 70 14.18 -6.16 -18.55
C ASP A 70 15.57 -6.31 -17.92
N ASN A 71 16.06 -7.54 -17.93
CA ASN A 71 17.42 -7.84 -17.53
C ASN A 71 18.08 -8.64 -18.69
N GLY A 72 18.73 -7.91 -19.58
CA GLY A 72 19.41 -8.53 -20.72
C GLY A 72 18.48 -9.11 -21.78
N GLY A 73 17.30 -8.50 -21.99
CA GLY A 73 16.32 -8.85 -23.00
C GLY A 73 15.17 -9.74 -22.53
N ALA A 74 15.22 -10.28 -21.30
CA ALA A 74 14.08 -10.97 -20.70
C ALA A 74 13.27 -9.99 -19.82
N PRO A 75 11.96 -9.82 -20.06
CA PRO A 75 11.13 -8.95 -19.22
C PRO A 75 11.14 -9.42 -17.77
N THR A 76 11.46 -8.52 -16.85
CA THR A 76 11.37 -8.75 -15.41
C THR A 76 10.10 -8.18 -14.82
N GLU A 77 9.47 -7.23 -15.53
CA GLU A 77 8.31 -6.50 -15.05
C GLU A 77 7.61 -5.79 -16.21
N ALA A 78 6.29 -5.87 -16.27
CA ALA A 78 5.47 -5.18 -17.26
C ALA A 78 4.46 -4.26 -16.58
N PHE A 79 4.34 -3.01 -17.06
CA PHE A 79 3.51 -1.95 -16.49
C PHE A 79 2.32 -1.69 -17.39
N LEU A 80 1.14 -2.19 -16.99
CA LEU A 80 -0.12 -1.97 -17.69
C LEU A 80 -0.81 -0.73 -17.15
N LYS A 81 -1.13 0.20 -18.02
CA LYS A 81 -1.61 1.52 -17.62
C LYS A 81 -3.12 1.54 -17.40
N VAL A 82 -3.54 1.87 -16.18
CA VAL A 82 -4.94 2.12 -15.83
C VAL A 82 -5.30 3.58 -16.08
N ASN A 83 -4.48 4.51 -15.55
CA ASN A 83 -4.55 5.95 -15.81
C ASN A 83 -3.15 6.58 -15.68
N ASN A 84 -3.05 7.90 -15.63
CA ASN A 84 -1.75 8.59 -15.59
C ASN A 84 -0.94 8.34 -14.31
N THR A 85 -1.56 7.82 -13.26
CA THR A 85 -0.95 7.61 -11.94
C THR A 85 -1.18 6.21 -11.36
N GLN A 86 -1.93 5.35 -12.08
CA GLN A 86 -2.23 4.00 -11.61
C GLN A 86 -1.86 2.95 -12.64
N PHE A 87 -1.26 1.85 -12.16
CA PHE A 87 -0.77 0.75 -12.99
C PHE A 87 -1.12 -0.61 -12.38
N ILE A 88 -1.18 -1.63 -13.24
CA ILE A 88 -1.12 -3.04 -12.85
C ILE A 88 0.26 -3.53 -13.28
N GLU A 89 1.05 -4.03 -12.34
CA GLU A 89 2.40 -4.52 -12.60
C GLU A 89 2.41 -6.04 -12.62
N LEU A 90 2.91 -6.61 -13.71
CA LEU A 90 3.02 -8.05 -13.89
C LEU A 90 4.47 -8.49 -13.80
N TYR A 91 4.75 -9.38 -12.86
CA TYR A 91 6.06 -9.99 -12.65
C TYR A 91 6.04 -11.44 -13.12
N PRO A 92 6.80 -11.82 -14.14
CA PRO A 92 6.87 -13.22 -14.54
C PRO A 92 7.49 -14.08 -13.45
N LYS A 93 6.97 -15.28 -13.27
CA LYS A 93 7.60 -16.28 -12.42
C LYS A 93 8.90 -16.76 -13.05
N HIS A 94 10.01 -16.66 -12.32
CA HIS A 94 11.32 -17.11 -12.78
C HIS A 94 11.79 -18.40 -12.10
N LYS A 95 11.29 -18.67 -10.87
CA LYS A 95 11.73 -19.81 -10.05
C LYS A 95 10.54 -20.64 -9.58
N PRO A 96 10.69 -21.96 -9.47
CA PRO A 96 9.61 -22.85 -9.04
C PRO A 96 8.98 -22.49 -7.70
N GLU A 97 9.78 -22.03 -6.73
CA GLU A 97 9.37 -21.66 -5.38
C GLU A 97 8.62 -20.34 -5.28
N GLU A 98 8.64 -19.51 -6.31
CA GLU A 98 7.92 -18.24 -6.30
C GLU A 98 6.41 -18.46 -6.35
N VAL A 99 5.70 -17.79 -5.44
CA VAL A 99 4.25 -17.89 -5.32
C VAL A 99 3.57 -17.00 -6.34
N ILE A 100 2.62 -17.56 -7.10
CA ILE A 100 1.77 -16.83 -8.04
C ILE A 100 0.70 -16.06 -7.29
N GLY A 101 0.32 -14.88 -7.79
CA GLY A 101 -0.72 -14.02 -7.26
C GLY A 101 -0.18 -12.72 -6.66
N PHE A 102 -0.82 -12.25 -5.61
CA PHE A 102 -0.53 -10.96 -4.99
C PHE A 102 0.91 -10.86 -4.47
N MET A 103 1.62 -9.82 -4.89
CA MET A 103 2.97 -9.50 -4.41
C MET A 103 2.96 -8.30 -3.46
N HIS A 104 2.40 -7.18 -3.88
CA HIS A 104 2.29 -5.98 -3.07
C HIS A 104 1.26 -5.00 -3.62
N VAL A 105 0.81 -4.11 -2.74
CA VAL A 105 0.16 -2.86 -3.09
C VAL A 105 1.16 -1.73 -2.91
N CYS A 106 1.15 -0.77 -3.84
CA CYS A 106 1.94 0.45 -3.74
C CYS A 106 1.03 1.66 -3.59
N PHE A 107 1.38 2.53 -2.65
CA PHE A 107 0.71 3.80 -2.43
C PHE A 107 1.57 4.97 -2.91
N ALA A 108 0.92 5.94 -3.56
CA ALA A 108 1.58 7.16 -4.00
C ALA A 108 1.69 8.19 -2.87
N SER A 109 2.76 8.95 -2.89
CA SER A 109 2.94 10.15 -2.06
C SER A 109 3.64 11.24 -2.88
N SER A 110 3.28 12.50 -2.64
CA SER A 110 4.01 13.65 -3.18
C SER A 110 5.19 14.06 -2.28
N SER A 111 5.29 13.49 -1.08
CA SER A 111 6.33 13.79 -0.07
C SER A 111 6.80 12.49 0.59
N LEU A 112 7.53 11.66 -0.17
CA LEU A 112 7.88 10.30 0.24
C LEU A 112 8.79 10.25 1.47
N GLU A 113 9.73 11.19 1.58
CA GLU A 113 10.60 11.32 2.75
C GLU A 113 9.82 11.69 4.03
N GLU A 114 8.79 12.52 3.90
CA GLU A 114 7.92 12.88 5.01
C GLU A 114 7.06 11.68 5.42
N LEU A 115 6.51 10.95 4.45
CA LEU A 115 5.74 9.74 4.70
C LEU A 115 6.58 8.66 5.38
N ASN A 116 7.85 8.49 4.96
CA ASN A 116 8.79 7.57 5.58
C ASN A 116 9.02 7.91 7.06
N ARG A 117 9.30 9.19 7.37
CA ARG A 117 9.44 9.68 8.75
C ARG A 117 8.15 9.54 9.56
N TYR A 118 7.01 9.79 8.93
CA TYR A 118 5.71 9.59 9.58
C TYR A 118 5.56 8.15 10.07
N TYR A 119 5.78 7.16 9.21
CA TYR A 119 5.66 5.75 9.59
C TYR A 119 6.71 5.31 10.61
N ALA A 120 7.94 5.75 10.50
CA ALA A 120 8.97 5.49 11.51
C ALA A 120 8.57 6.03 12.88
N SER A 121 7.96 7.22 12.95
CA SER A 121 7.49 7.82 14.21
C SER A 121 6.26 7.13 14.80
N HIS A 122 5.53 6.33 14.00
CA HIS A 122 4.38 5.53 14.44
C HIS A 122 4.75 4.06 14.73
N GLY A 123 6.03 3.77 14.92
CA GLY A 123 6.52 2.46 15.32
C GLY A 123 6.57 1.43 14.19
N LEU A 124 6.54 1.88 12.92
CA LEU A 124 6.78 1.04 11.75
C LEU A 124 8.24 1.11 11.32
N GLU A 125 8.68 0.13 10.56
CA GLU A 125 10.06 -0.01 10.10
C GLU A 125 10.16 0.16 8.57
N PRO A 126 9.98 1.39 8.02
CA PRO A 126 10.16 1.61 6.60
C PRO A 126 11.64 1.48 6.22
N THR A 127 11.90 0.87 5.06
CA THR A 127 13.26 0.87 4.50
C THR A 127 13.67 2.30 4.10
N PRO A 128 14.97 2.59 3.98
CA PRO A 128 15.42 3.89 3.46
C PRO A 128 14.84 4.17 2.07
N VAL A 129 14.50 5.43 1.82
CA VAL A 129 14.05 5.88 0.50
C VAL A 129 15.18 5.69 -0.52
N LYS A 130 14.88 5.09 -1.66
CA LYS A 130 15.82 4.84 -2.75
C LYS A 130 15.19 5.09 -4.12
N ARG A 131 16.01 5.18 -5.16
CA ARG A 131 15.53 5.26 -6.55
C ARG A 131 15.22 3.86 -7.08
N ALA A 132 14.03 3.70 -7.66
CA ALA A 132 13.58 2.48 -8.33
C ALA A 132 14.13 2.37 -9.77
N GLY A 133 14.04 1.17 -10.36
CA GLY A 133 14.42 0.91 -11.74
C GLY A 133 13.67 1.75 -12.78
N ALA A 134 12.40 2.07 -12.52
CA ALA A 134 11.59 2.95 -13.35
C ALA A 134 11.89 4.45 -13.15
N GLY A 135 12.79 4.83 -12.21
CA GLY A 135 13.25 6.18 -11.99
C GLY A 135 12.48 6.97 -10.92
N ASN A 136 11.49 6.39 -10.28
CA ASN A 136 10.77 6.97 -9.14
C ASN A 136 11.55 6.82 -7.84
N LEU A 137 11.18 7.54 -6.79
CA LEU A 137 11.58 7.20 -5.43
C LEU A 137 10.65 6.15 -4.86
N LEU A 138 11.19 5.25 -4.04
CA LEU A 138 10.40 4.26 -3.32
C LEU A 138 11.00 3.92 -1.95
N PHE A 139 10.16 3.45 -1.05
CA PHE A 139 10.52 2.64 0.09
C PHE A 139 9.49 1.52 0.29
N THR A 140 9.84 0.53 1.07
CA THR A 140 8.96 -0.59 1.41
C THR A 140 8.87 -0.77 2.92
N MET A 141 7.81 -1.42 3.39
CA MET A 141 7.70 -1.91 4.76
C MET A 141 6.88 -3.20 4.79
N ARG A 142 6.91 -3.88 5.93
CA ARG A 142 6.15 -5.10 6.15
C ARG A 142 4.84 -4.83 6.87
N GLY A 143 3.79 -5.45 6.37
CA GLY A 143 2.51 -5.52 7.05
C GLY A 143 2.47 -6.60 8.14
N PRO A 144 1.34 -6.74 8.86
CA PRO A 144 1.23 -7.59 10.06
C PRO A 144 1.49 -9.09 9.83
N GLU A 145 1.28 -9.59 8.64
CA GLU A 145 1.52 -10.98 8.22
C GLU A 145 2.59 -11.05 7.12
N ASP A 146 3.61 -10.21 7.24
CA ASP A 146 4.75 -10.11 6.33
C ASP A 146 4.39 -9.68 4.89
N GLN A 147 3.20 -9.06 4.69
CA GLN A 147 2.86 -8.49 3.38
C GLN A 147 3.88 -7.41 3.01
N ASN A 148 4.33 -7.44 1.77
CA ASN A 148 5.12 -6.34 1.24
C ASN A 148 4.19 -5.17 0.88
N ILE A 149 4.51 -3.99 1.39
CA ILE A 149 3.81 -2.74 1.08
C ILE A 149 4.84 -1.78 0.52
N GLU A 150 4.56 -1.22 -0.64
CA GLU A 150 5.44 -0.27 -1.31
C GLU A 150 4.83 1.13 -1.27
N PHE A 151 5.70 2.14 -1.27
CA PHE A 151 5.34 3.55 -1.38
C PHE A 151 6.21 4.19 -2.43
N THR A 152 5.59 5.00 -3.30
CA THR A 152 6.29 5.63 -4.41
C THR A 152 6.01 7.12 -4.52
N GLN A 153 7.01 7.86 -5.00
CA GLN A 153 6.86 9.24 -5.47
C GLN A 153 7.28 9.29 -6.93
N TYR A 154 6.35 9.68 -7.78
CA TYR A 154 6.62 9.87 -9.20
C TYR A 154 7.57 11.04 -9.41
N MET A 155 8.70 10.79 -10.04
CA MET A 155 9.76 11.78 -10.26
C MET A 155 9.75 12.26 -11.70
N PRO A 156 10.03 13.55 -11.94
CA PRO A 156 10.24 14.07 -13.29
C PRO A 156 11.27 13.23 -14.04
N GLY A 157 10.95 12.83 -15.28
CA GLY A 157 11.81 12.00 -16.12
C GLY A 157 11.80 10.51 -15.82
N SER A 158 11.02 10.04 -14.83
CA SER A 158 10.77 8.61 -14.64
C SER A 158 9.97 8.04 -15.81
N LYS A 159 10.05 6.70 -16.02
CA LYS A 159 9.26 6.02 -17.07
C LYS A 159 7.77 6.34 -16.95
N HIS A 160 7.23 6.41 -15.73
CA HIS A 160 5.83 6.74 -15.46
C HIS A 160 5.48 8.17 -15.89
N THR A 161 6.30 9.16 -15.54
CA THR A 161 6.01 10.58 -15.86
C THR A 161 6.21 10.91 -17.34
N VAL A 162 7.14 10.24 -18.02
CA VAL A 162 7.34 10.35 -19.47
C VAL A 162 6.17 9.74 -20.26
N ASP A 163 5.45 8.82 -19.64
CA ASP A 163 4.29 8.15 -20.22
C ASP A 163 2.94 8.86 -19.97
N ILE A 164 2.92 9.97 -19.24
CA ILE A 164 1.67 10.74 -19.02
C ILE A 164 1.00 11.09 -20.34
N GLY A 165 -0.31 10.79 -20.44
CA GLY A 165 -1.12 11.01 -21.63
C GLY A 165 -0.96 9.97 -22.74
N LYS A 166 -0.08 8.97 -22.58
CA LYS A 166 0.14 7.87 -23.54
C LYS A 166 -0.44 6.57 -23.01
N HIS A 167 -0.60 5.58 -23.87
CA HIS A 167 -1.02 4.21 -23.54
C HIS A 167 -2.31 4.13 -22.69
N LEU A 168 -3.17 5.13 -22.82
CA LEU A 168 -4.50 5.17 -22.22
C LEU A 168 -5.49 4.51 -23.19
N GLY A 169 -5.66 3.20 -23.11
CA GLY A 169 -6.58 2.45 -23.98
C GLY A 169 -7.98 3.08 -23.97
N VAL A 170 -8.48 3.47 -25.15
CA VAL A 170 -9.79 4.16 -25.28
C VAL A 170 -10.95 3.28 -24.88
N ASP A 171 -10.79 1.96 -25.03
CA ASP A 171 -11.82 0.96 -24.75
C ASP A 171 -11.60 0.21 -23.44
N ARG A 172 -10.72 0.73 -22.53
CA ARG A 172 -10.49 0.09 -21.24
C ARG A 172 -11.77 0.07 -20.40
N ILE A 173 -12.03 -1.05 -19.75
CA ILE A 173 -13.26 -1.26 -18.97
C ILE A 173 -13.36 -0.35 -17.74
N SER A 174 -12.21 0.14 -17.25
CA SER A 174 -12.09 1.03 -16.10
C SER A 174 -10.89 1.95 -16.28
N ASP A 175 -10.98 3.15 -15.75
CA ASP A 175 -9.89 4.11 -15.69
C ASP A 175 -9.43 4.40 -14.24
N GLU A 176 -9.87 3.58 -13.26
CA GLU A 176 -9.49 3.78 -11.87
C GLU A 176 -9.46 2.47 -11.07
N ILE A 177 -8.38 2.26 -10.34
CA ILE A 177 -8.30 1.30 -9.23
C ILE A 177 -8.85 2.00 -7.99
N ILE A 178 -10.00 1.57 -7.50
CA ILE A 178 -10.64 2.14 -6.32
C ILE A 178 -10.41 1.33 -5.04
N GLY A 179 -9.75 0.18 -5.15
CA GLY A 179 -9.40 -0.59 -3.96
C GLY A 179 -8.65 -1.86 -4.26
N VAL A 180 -8.15 -2.44 -3.18
CA VAL A 180 -7.52 -3.77 -3.17
C VAL A 180 -8.09 -4.56 -2.00
N GLY A 181 -8.38 -5.84 -2.24
CA GLY A 181 -8.75 -6.80 -1.20
C GLY A 181 -7.54 -7.65 -0.81
N ILE A 182 -7.22 -7.66 0.47
CA ILE A 182 -6.12 -8.43 1.05
C ILE A 182 -6.70 -9.44 2.03
N GLN A 183 -6.25 -10.67 1.96
CA GLN A 183 -6.69 -11.72 2.87
C GLN A 183 -5.70 -11.85 4.02
N MET A 184 -6.21 -11.86 5.27
CA MET A 184 -5.40 -11.95 6.47
C MET A 184 -5.97 -12.96 7.47
N GLN A 185 -5.10 -13.63 8.21
CA GLN A 185 -5.52 -14.56 9.27
C GLN A 185 -5.99 -13.82 10.52
N ASN A 186 -5.31 -12.73 10.86
CA ASN A 186 -5.58 -11.96 12.08
C ASN A 186 -6.12 -10.58 11.75
N ILE A 187 -7.45 -10.48 11.70
CA ILE A 187 -8.15 -9.22 11.40
C ILE A 187 -7.89 -8.15 12.47
N ALA A 188 -7.74 -8.51 13.75
CA ALA A 188 -7.45 -7.54 14.80
C ALA A 188 -6.09 -6.84 14.58
N LYS A 189 -5.06 -7.61 14.19
CA LYS A 189 -3.76 -7.04 13.81
C LYS A 189 -3.86 -6.16 12.57
N ALA A 190 -4.71 -6.51 11.60
CA ALA A 190 -4.95 -5.67 10.44
C ALA A 190 -5.55 -4.32 10.84
N VAL A 191 -6.55 -4.33 11.72
CA VAL A 191 -7.19 -3.08 12.23
C VAL A 191 -6.17 -2.20 12.94
N GLU A 192 -5.36 -2.76 13.84
CA GLU A 192 -4.31 -2.04 14.55
C GLU A 192 -3.30 -1.42 13.57
N PHE A 193 -2.86 -2.18 12.60
CA PHE A 193 -1.90 -1.73 11.60
C PHE A 193 -2.47 -0.64 10.69
N TYR A 194 -3.57 -0.90 9.98
CA TYR A 194 -4.09 0.06 9.01
C TYR A 194 -4.67 1.31 9.66
N SER A 195 -5.44 1.18 10.75
CA SER A 195 -6.01 2.36 11.42
C SER A 195 -5.10 2.98 12.46
N GLY A 196 -4.40 2.16 13.26
CA GLY A 196 -3.59 2.68 14.36
C GLY A 196 -2.24 3.23 13.90
N GLN A 197 -1.56 2.56 12.97
CA GLN A 197 -0.19 2.90 12.59
C GLN A 197 -0.13 3.58 11.22
N MET A 198 -0.87 3.09 10.21
CA MET A 198 -0.86 3.68 8.88
C MET A 198 -1.75 4.92 8.72
N GLY A 199 -2.60 5.21 9.70
CA GLY A 199 -3.47 6.38 9.68
C GLY A 199 -4.67 6.27 8.72
N PHE A 200 -5.08 5.05 8.35
CA PHE A 200 -6.26 4.84 7.51
C PHE A 200 -7.53 4.94 8.36
N SER A 201 -8.56 5.58 7.83
CA SER A 201 -9.86 5.63 8.50
C SER A 201 -10.62 4.34 8.30
N ARG A 202 -11.03 3.67 9.37
CA ARG A 202 -11.88 2.48 9.26
C ARG A 202 -13.28 2.89 8.81
N ALA A 203 -13.71 2.42 7.65
CA ALA A 203 -15.09 2.56 7.18
C ALA A 203 -16.00 1.54 7.88
N ALA A 204 -17.32 1.68 7.68
CA ALA A 204 -18.28 0.76 8.28
C ALA A 204 -18.01 -0.68 7.86
N GLN A 205 -17.96 -1.59 8.83
CA GLN A 205 -17.76 -3.02 8.61
C GLN A 205 -18.90 -3.61 7.79
N GLN A 206 -18.57 -4.30 6.71
CA GLN A 206 -19.53 -5.09 5.94
C GLN A 206 -19.31 -6.58 6.27
N THR A 207 -20.35 -7.30 6.55
CA THR A 207 -20.57 -8.68 7.02
C THR A 207 -19.36 -9.60 7.35
N HIS A 208 -18.20 -9.48 6.72
CA HIS A 208 -16.96 -10.24 7.00
C HIS A 208 -15.71 -9.53 6.43
N THR A 209 -15.85 -8.27 6.03
CA THR A 209 -14.76 -7.51 5.41
C THR A 209 -14.62 -6.18 6.15
N ASP A 210 -13.43 -5.88 6.61
CA ASP A 210 -13.08 -4.58 7.15
C ASP A 210 -12.58 -3.69 6.03
N MET A 211 -13.12 -2.49 5.93
CA MET A 211 -12.73 -1.51 4.92
C MET A 211 -11.96 -0.36 5.55
N PHE A 212 -10.84 -0.03 4.96
CA PHE A 212 -9.98 1.07 5.40
C PHE A 212 -9.83 2.07 4.27
N GLN A 213 -10.33 3.29 4.51
CA GLN A 213 -10.17 4.42 3.61
C GLN A 213 -8.72 4.88 3.62
N ILE A 214 -8.10 4.93 2.45
CA ILE A 214 -6.73 5.42 2.27
C ILE A 214 -6.71 6.94 2.47
N PRO A 215 -5.78 7.51 3.27
CA PRO A 215 -5.64 8.96 3.41
C PRO A 215 -5.37 9.65 2.07
N GLY A 216 -5.78 10.91 1.98
CA GLY A 216 -5.57 11.73 0.79
C GLY A 216 -6.85 12.04 0.02
N PRO A 217 -6.74 12.59 -1.18
CA PRO A 217 -7.89 13.08 -1.96
C PRO A 217 -8.69 11.96 -2.61
N SER A 218 -8.17 10.74 -2.66
CA SER A 218 -8.85 9.59 -3.27
C SER A 218 -9.88 8.96 -2.33
N ASN A 219 -10.97 8.41 -2.89
CA ASN A 219 -11.92 7.59 -2.13
C ASN A 219 -11.56 6.10 -2.21
N GLN A 220 -10.26 5.77 -2.28
CA GLN A 220 -9.77 4.42 -2.45
C GLN A 220 -9.69 3.68 -1.12
N VAL A 221 -9.84 2.36 -1.16
CA VAL A 221 -9.93 1.53 0.04
C VAL A 221 -8.99 0.33 -0.02
N VAL A 222 -8.58 -0.12 1.18
CA VAL A 222 -8.06 -1.47 1.40
C VAL A 222 -9.17 -2.27 2.07
N GLU A 223 -9.57 -3.38 1.47
CA GLU A 223 -10.53 -4.33 2.04
C GLU A 223 -9.77 -5.51 2.65
N ILE A 224 -10.00 -5.79 3.92
CA ILE A 224 -9.40 -6.91 4.62
C ILE A 224 -10.45 -7.96 4.87
N SER A 225 -10.21 -9.18 4.41
CA SER A 225 -11.07 -10.34 4.63
C SER A 225 -10.31 -11.50 5.26
N PRO A 226 -11.00 -12.45 5.91
CA PRO A 226 -10.36 -13.66 6.41
C PRO A 226 -9.63 -14.42 5.29
N LYS A 227 -8.45 -14.97 5.61
CA LYS A 227 -7.62 -15.68 4.65
C LYS A 227 -8.31 -16.94 4.14
N ALA A 228 -8.47 -17.04 2.82
CA ALA A 228 -8.82 -18.27 2.12
C ALA A 228 -7.56 -19.13 1.87
N ALA A 229 -7.76 -20.31 1.29
CA ALA A 229 -6.66 -21.25 1.03
C ALA A 229 -5.65 -20.76 -0.01
N ASP A 230 -6.05 -19.79 -0.85
CA ASP A 230 -5.23 -19.23 -1.93
C ASP A 230 -4.85 -17.77 -1.64
N ASN A 231 -3.67 -17.35 -2.10
CA ASN A 231 -3.16 -15.98 -1.96
C ASN A 231 -3.57 -15.12 -3.17
N ARG A 232 -4.85 -15.14 -3.52
CA ARG A 232 -5.34 -14.41 -4.69
C ARG A 232 -5.57 -12.94 -4.37
N LEU A 233 -5.09 -12.07 -5.24
CA LEU A 233 -5.42 -10.65 -5.20
C LEU A 233 -6.91 -10.47 -5.51
N GLN A 234 -7.55 -9.53 -4.81
CA GLN A 234 -8.79 -8.91 -5.25
C GLN A 234 -8.51 -7.48 -5.67
N LEU A 235 -8.52 -7.22 -6.96
CA LEU A 235 -8.43 -5.89 -7.54
C LEU A 235 -9.84 -5.32 -7.68
N ILE A 236 -10.07 -4.08 -7.24
CA ILE A 236 -11.37 -3.42 -7.32
C ILE A 236 -11.28 -2.26 -8.30
N LEU A 237 -12.01 -2.37 -9.41
CA LEU A 237 -12.02 -1.41 -10.48
C LEU A 237 -13.33 -0.62 -10.52
N ALA A 238 -13.24 0.70 -10.70
CA ALA A 238 -14.40 1.55 -10.92
C ALA A 238 -14.91 1.44 -12.35
N VAL A 239 -16.21 1.25 -12.54
CA VAL A 239 -16.84 1.29 -13.85
C VAL A 239 -17.98 2.31 -13.86
N LYS A 240 -18.22 2.93 -15.00
CA LYS A 240 -19.29 3.94 -15.16
C LYS A 240 -20.67 3.32 -15.26
N ASP A 241 -20.76 2.13 -15.86
CA ASP A 241 -22.00 1.38 -16.08
C ASP A 241 -21.69 -0.12 -16.07
N LEU A 242 -22.19 -0.83 -15.06
CA LEU A 242 -21.98 -2.28 -14.91
C LEU A 242 -22.61 -3.10 -16.04
N LYS A 243 -23.78 -2.67 -16.56
CA LYS A 243 -24.46 -3.38 -17.64
C LYS A 243 -23.68 -3.24 -18.94
N HIS A 244 -23.30 -2.02 -19.29
CA HIS A 244 -22.48 -1.75 -20.47
C HIS A 244 -21.14 -2.48 -20.40
N THR A 245 -20.47 -2.44 -19.25
CA THR A 245 -19.20 -3.15 -19.04
C THR A 245 -19.36 -4.67 -19.19
N ALA A 246 -20.45 -5.25 -18.67
CA ALA A 246 -20.72 -6.67 -18.84
C ALA A 246 -20.95 -7.06 -20.31
N GLU A 247 -21.62 -6.21 -21.10
CA GLU A 247 -21.79 -6.39 -22.55
C GLU A 247 -20.43 -6.32 -23.28
N GLN A 248 -19.59 -5.34 -22.96
CA GLN A 248 -18.23 -5.23 -23.51
C GLN A 248 -17.39 -6.48 -23.22
N LEU A 249 -17.40 -6.97 -21.99
CA LEU A 249 -16.67 -8.19 -21.59
C LEU A 249 -17.15 -9.40 -22.37
N LYS A 250 -18.46 -9.58 -22.51
CA LYS A 250 -19.05 -10.67 -23.30
C LYS A 250 -18.61 -10.61 -24.77
N GLN A 251 -18.59 -9.42 -25.38
CA GLN A 251 -18.13 -9.22 -26.77
C GLN A 251 -16.65 -9.57 -26.95
N ARG A 252 -15.84 -9.38 -25.92
CA ARG A 252 -14.41 -9.71 -25.89
C ARG A 252 -14.12 -11.17 -25.51
N GLY A 253 -15.17 -11.98 -25.29
CA GLY A 253 -15.06 -13.37 -24.87
C GLY A 253 -14.54 -13.55 -23.44
N ILE A 254 -14.75 -12.55 -22.59
CA ILE A 254 -14.35 -12.61 -21.17
C ILE A 254 -15.57 -13.01 -20.34
N LEU A 255 -15.42 -14.09 -19.59
CA LEU A 255 -16.47 -14.56 -18.70
C LEU A 255 -16.49 -13.70 -17.42
N SER A 256 -17.65 -13.18 -17.08
CA SER A 256 -17.91 -12.57 -15.79
C SER A 256 -18.92 -13.39 -15.01
N GLU A 257 -18.72 -13.49 -13.72
CA GLU A 257 -19.64 -14.16 -12.80
C GLU A 257 -20.10 -13.19 -11.71
N LYS A 258 -21.03 -13.63 -10.87
CA LYS A 258 -21.47 -12.86 -9.70
C LYS A 258 -21.06 -13.54 -8.42
N ARG A 259 -20.35 -12.81 -7.57
CA ARG A 259 -20.06 -13.20 -6.19
C ARG A 259 -20.76 -12.21 -5.25
N ASN A 260 -21.70 -12.68 -4.44
CA ASN A 260 -22.51 -11.83 -3.55
C ASN A 260 -23.18 -10.65 -4.30
N SER A 261 -23.73 -10.93 -5.47
CA SER A 261 -24.36 -9.96 -6.40
C SER A 261 -23.39 -8.97 -7.06
N LYS A 262 -22.08 -9.05 -6.79
CA LYS A 262 -21.05 -8.21 -7.41
C LYS A 262 -20.47 -8.90 -8.64
N PRO A 263 -20.33 -8.21 -9.77
CA PRO A 263 -19.69 -8.80 -10.95
C PRO A 263 -18.18 -8.91 -10.71
N ILE A 264 -17.65 -10.08 -10.98
CA ILE A 264 -16.23 -10.40 -10.87
C ILE A 264 -15.71 -11.06 -12.14
N LEU A 265 -14.42 -10.91 -12.37
CA LEU A 265 -13.64 -11.59 -13.41
C LEU A 265 -12.49 -12.32 -12.73
N HIS A 266 -11.92 -13.29 -13.44
CA HIS A 266 -10.67 -13.91 -13.06
C HIS A 266 -9.63 -13.67 -14.15
N ASP A 267 -8.42 -13.28 -13.74
CA ASP A 267 -7.29 -13.28 -14.65
C ASP A 267 -6.79 -14.72 -14.91
N PRO A 268 -5.82 -14.96 -15.80
CA PRO A 268 -5.33 -16.29 -16.12
C PRO A 268 -4.80 -17.09 -14.91
N ASP A 269 -4.34 -16.41 -13.89
CA ASP A 269 -3.83 -17.01 -12.66
C ASP A 269 -4.90 -17.11 -11.55
N GLY A 270 -6.15 -16.69 -11.83
CA GLY A 270 -7.28 -16.74 -10.93
C GLY A 270 -7.34 -15.61 -9.90
N ASN A 271 -6.59 -14.53 -10.09
CA ASN A 271 -6.81 -13.31 -9.30
C ASN A 271 -8.19 -12.75 -9.60
N VAL A 272 -8.84 -12.22 -8.56
CA VAL A 272 -10.20 -11.69 -8.66
C VAL A 272 -10.17 -10.22 -9.05
N ILE A 273 -10.94 -9.85 -10.07
CA ILE A 273 -11.18 -8.46 -10.44
C ILE A 273 -12.65 -8.18 -10.19
N GLU A 274 -12.94 -7.39 -9.15
CA GLU A 274 -14.29 -6.94 -8.81
C GLU A 274 -14.59 -5.63 -9.53
N LEU A 275 -15.77 -5.53 -10.12
CA LEU A 275 -16.25 -4.30 -10.77
C LEU A 275 -17.26 -3.61 -9.86
N LYS A 276 -17.02 -2.35 -9.55
CA LYS A 276 -17.94 -1.50 -8.77
C LYS A 276 -18.30 -0.25 -9.56
N MET A 277 -19.52 0.25 -9.35
CA MET A 277 -19.86 1.58 -9.85
C MET A 277 -18.90 2.62 -9.26
N ALA A 278 -18.40 3.49 -10.12
CA ALA A 278 -17.61 4.64 -9.66
C ALA A 278 -18.41 5.42 -8.59
N PRO A 279 -17.79 5.86 -7.50
CA PRO A 279 -18.44 6.76 -6.56
C PRO A 279 -18.94 7.99 -7.32
N MET A 280 -20.18 8.41 -7.09
CA MET A 280 -20.64 9.68 -7.64
C MET A 280 -19.72 10.79 -7.13
N ALA A 281 -19.21 11.62 -8.05
CA ALA A 281 -18.45 12.80 -7.66
C ALA A 281 -19.27 13.59 -6.64
N ARG A 282 -18.72 13.85 -5.47
CA ARG A 282 -19.35 14.78 -4.53
C ARG A 282 -19.34 16.13 -5.21
N ASP A 283 -20.52 16.71 -5.44
CA ASP A 283 -20.61 18.09 -5.91
C ASP A 283 -19.76 18.98 -5.00
N ALA A 284 -18.75 19.62 -5.58
CA ALA A 284 -17.86 20.54 -4.88
C ALA A 284 -18.55 21.88 -4.53
N SER A 285 -19.89 21.85 -4.36
CA SER A 285 -20.74 23.02 -4.09
C SER A 285 -21.49 22.89 -2.76
N GLN A 286 -20.79 22.48 -1.67
CA GLN A 286 -21.27 22.72 -0.31
C GLN A 286 -20.15 23.29 0.57
#